data_cbe48818fb87ef5e06857dd4489cbd67
#
_entry.id   cbe48818fb87ef5e06857dd4489cbd67
#
_cell.length_a   1.000
_cell.length_b   1.000
_cell.length_c   1.000
_cell.angle_alpha   90.00
_cell.angle_beta   90.00
_cell.angle_gamma   90.00
#
_symmetry.space_group_name_H-M   'P 1'
#
loop_
_entity.id
_entity.type
_entity.pdbx_description
1 polymer ?
#
loop_
_entity_poly.entity_id
_entity_poly.type
_entity_poly.pdbx_seq_one_letter_code
_entity_poly.pdbx_strand_id
1 'polypeptide(L)'
;MAGTNLKGKMSTKGLTGLLGDVRKTNNFIVHIEDITDDGNSLDLVIQQAFLPQVSLNVLEFRRGNDAKRLAGVASFQGGSITILDTLSREEYDVLADWFAGTYDPETGAIGLASEYKKKGFITEFAADGRYQRRWTVNGMWISEFQPGALDASGSDMKQVAVTIQIDPSPMKPSYYDENDGNWSDN
;
A
#
# COMPACT_ATOMS: atom_id res chain seq x y z
N MET A 1 32.36 -20.12 -27.08
CA MET A 1 31.51 -19.62 -25.98
C MET A 1 32.43 -18.99 -24.91
N ALA A 2 32.40 -17.68 -24.75
CA ALA A 2 33.20 -17.02 -23.72
C ALA A 2 32.58 -17.32 -22.35
N GLY A 3 33.30 -18.06 -21.51
CA GLY A 3 32.88 -18.34 -20.15
C GLY A 3 32.73 -17.05 -19.36
N THR A 4 31.54 -16.76 -18.91
CA THR A 4 31.23 -15.59 -18.07
C THR A 4 32.02 -15.72 -16.77
N ASN A 5 32.97 -14.84 -16.54
CA ASN A 5 33.81 -14.85 -15.34
C ASN A 5 32.96 -14.44 -14.10
N LEU A 6 32.41 -15.42 -13.41
CA LEU A 6 31.55 -15.24 -12.24
C LEU A 6 32.33 -14.77 -10.99
N LYS A 7 33.67 -14.93 -10.97
CA LYS A 7 34.48 -14.54 -9.80
C LYS A 7 34.41 -13.03 -9.47
N GLY A 8 34.30 -12.18 -10.49
CA GLY A 8 34.16 -10.73 -10.28
C GLY A 8 32.78 -10.29 -9.80
N LYS A 9 31.75 -11.09 -10.11
CA LYS A 9 30.34 -10.81 -9.71
C LYS A 9 30.02 -11.24 -8.28
N MET A 10 30.85 -12.10 -7.68
CA MET A 10 30.67 -12.58 -6.31
C MET A 10 31.53 -11.81 -5.29
N SER A 11 32.33 -10.82 -5.73
CA SER A 11 33.06 -9.96 -4.81
C SER A 11 32.13 -8.86 -4.26
N THR A 12 32.38 -8.40 -3.01
CA THR A 12 31.66 -7.27 -2.39
C THR A 12 31.67 -6.01 -3.27
N LYS A 13 32.77 -5.76 -4.00
CA LYS A 13 32.85 -4.69 -5.00
C LYS A 13 31.92 -4.90 -6.20
N GLY A 14 31.77 -6.13 -6.65
CA GLY A 14 30.84 -6.49 -7.74
C GLY A 14 29.38 -6.38 -7.31
N LEU A 15 29.06 -6.69 -6.06
CA LEU A 15 27.72 -6.51 -5.49
C LEU A 15 27.35 -5.03 -5.37
N THR A 16 28.24 -4.18 -4.91
CA THR A 16 27.99 -2.73 -4.75
C THR A 16 27.76 -2.04 -6.10
N GLY A 17 28.46 -2.46 -7.17
CA GLY A 17 28.25 -1.93 -8.52
C GLY A 17 27.01 -2.50 -9.25
N LEU A 18 26.50 -3.66 -8.84
CA LEU A 18 25.34 -4.31 -9.45
C LEU A 18 24.01 -3.95 -8.76
N LEU A 19 24.02 -3.71 -7.45
CA LEU A 19 22.80 -3.50 -6.68
C LEU A 19 22.39 -2.02 -6.62
N GLY A 20 23.30 -1.08 -6.94
CA GLY A 20 23.02 0.33 -6.75
C GLY A 20 22.50 0.63 -5.34
N ASP A 21 21.84 1.73 -5.16
CA ASP A 21 21.13 2.03 -3.93
C ASP A 21 19.79 1.29 -3.89
N VAL A 22 19.59 0.47 -2.87
CA VAL A 22 18.37 -0.32 -2.70
C VAL A 22 17.34 0.50 -1.92
N ARG A 23 16.09 0.48 -2.36
CA ARG A 23 14.97 1.10 -1.62
C ARG A 23 14.78 0.41 -0.28
N LYS A 24 14.58 1.22 0.75
CA LYS A 24 14.26 0.72 2.10
C LYS A 24 12.74 0.68 2.26
N THR A 25 12.26 -0.27 3.02
CA THR A 25 10.82 -0.46 3.28
C THR A 25 10.23 0.57 4.24
N ASN A 26 11.06 1.33 4.95
CA ASN A 26 10.64 2.31 5.96
C ASN A 26 10.51 3.74 5.41
N ASN A 27 10.79 3.96 4.13
CA ASN A 27 10.72 5.29 3.51
C ASN A 27 9.47 5.36 2.62
N PHE A 28 8.33 5.61 3.24
CA PHE A 28 7.07 5.78 2.52
C PHE A 28 6.15 6.78 3.23
N ILE A 29 5.21 7.33 2.48
CA ILE A 29 4.11 8.16 2.95
C ILE A 29 2.83 7.65 2.29
N VAL A 30 1.74 7.63 3.04
CA VAL A 30 0.41 7.29 2.55
C VAL A 30 -0.47 8.52 2.63
N HIS A 31 -1.00 8.96 1.52
CA HIS A 31 -1.96 10.05 1.45
C HIS A 31 -3.31 9.53 0.99
N ILE A 32 -4.38 9.85 1.69
CA ILE A 32 -5.75 9.46 1.36
C ILE A 32 -6.56 10.75 1.18
N GLU A 33 -7.11 10.96 -0.02
CA GLU A 33 -7.91 12.14 -0.34
C GLU A 33 -9.13 12.25 0.59
N ASP A 34 -9.47 13.46 1.00
CA ASP A 34 -10.57 13.81 1.92
C ASP A 34 -10.46 13.24 3.36
N ILE A 35 -9.34 12.61 3.69
CA ILE A 35 -9.10 12.03 5.03
C ILE A 35 -7.83 12.63 5.62
N THR A 36 -6.77 12.72 4.83
CA THR A 36 -5.54 13.38 5.21
C THR A 36 -5.52 14.78 4.61
N ASP A 37 -5.97 15.78 5.38
CA ASP A 37 -5.83 17.19 5.00
C ASP A 37 -4.37 17.65 5.12
N ASP A 38 -4.01 18.68 4.37
CA ASP A 38 -2.65 19.22 4.28
C ASP A 38 -1.96 19.36 5.65
N GLY A 39 -1.01 18.45 5.92
CA GLY A 39 -0.23 18.42 7.16
C GLY A 39 -0.83 17.61 8.28
N ASN A 40 -1.80 16.75 8.01
CA ASN A 40 -2.40 15.90 9.03
C ASN A 40 -1.39 14.88 9.60
N SER A 41 -1.46 14.69 10.90
CA SER A 41 -0.60 13.77 11.66
C SER A 41 -0.72 12.31 11.24
N LEU A 42 -1.79 11.93 10.52
CA LEU A 42 -2.00 10.55 10.07
C LEU A 42 -0.82 10.02 9.24
N ASP A 43 -0.26 10.84 8.35
CA ASP A 43 0.88 10.45 7.51
C ASP A 43 2.14 10.08 8.32
N LEU A 44 2.30 10.67 9.52
CA LEU A 44 3.46 10.46 10.37
C LEU A 44 3.32 9.25 11.29
N VAL A 45 2.09 8.82 11.61
CA VAL A 45 1.83 7.72 12.54
C VAL A 45 1.63 6.36 11.85
N ILE A 46 1.58 6.34 10.52
CA ILE A 46 1.46 5.09 9.76
C ILE A 46 2.77 4.31 9.87
N GLN A 47 2.70 3.14 10.48
CA GLN A 47 3.85 2.23 10.63
C GLN A 47 3.94 1.20 9.53
N GLN A 48 2.81 0.77 9.02
CA GLN A 48 2.73 -0.23 7.98
C GLN A 48 1.66 0.12 6.98
N ALA A 49 1.99 -0.03 5.69
CA ALA A 49 1.05 0.12 4.59
C ALA A 49 1.23 -1.02 3.58
N PHE A 50 0.22 -1.24 2.77
CA PHE A 50 0.25 -2.20 1.68
C PHE A 50 0.57 -1.51 0.35
N LEU A 51 0.98 -2.29 -0.64
CA LEU A 51 0.97 -1.86 -2.04
C LEU A 51 -0.14 -2.60 -2.79
N PRO A 52 -0.80 -1.95 -3.78
CA PRO A 52 -1.87 -2.58 -4.53
C PRO A 52 -1.37 -3.85 -5.22
N GLN A 53 -2.14 -4.92 -5.10
CA GLN A 53 -1.83 -6.22 -5.70
C GLN A 53 -2.93 -6.64 -6.65
N VAL A 54 -2.54 -7.32 -7.73
CA VAL A 54 -3.47 -7.93 -8.67
C VAL A 54 -3.13 -9.39 -8.85
N SER A 55 -4.15 -10.24 -8.81
CA SER A 55 -4.05 -11.65 -9.16
C SER A 55 -4.96 -11.96 -10.34
N LEU A 56 -4.51 -12.84 -11.21
CA LEU A 56 -5.29 -13.34 -12.34
C LEU A 56 -5.70 -14.78 -12.06
N ASN A 57 -6.99 -15.07 -12.18
CA ASN A 57 -7.44 -16.44 -12.18
C ASN A 57 -6.89 -17.16 -13.39
N VAL A 58 -6.55 -18.46 -13.26
CA VAL A 58 -6.03 -19.26 -14.34
C VAL A 58 -7.13 -20.18 -14.87
N LEU A 59 -7.45 -20.02 -16.15
CA LEU A 59 -8.35 -20.92 -16.87
C LEU A 59 -7.50 -22.02 -17.52
N GLU A 60 -7.77 -23.27 -17.15
CA GLU A 60 -7.06 -24.42 -17.70
C GLU A 60 -7.98 -25.21 -18.64
N PHE A 61 -7.55 -25.36 -19.91
CA PHE A 61 -8.18 -26.21 -20.89
C PHE A 61 -7.34 -27.46 -21.06
N ARG A 62 -7.96 -28.62 -20.85
CA ARG A 62 -7.33 -29.92 -21.04
C ARG A 62 -7.86 -30.61 -22.29
N ARG A 63 -6.94 -31.15 -23.10
CA ARG A 63 -7.27 -32.04 -24.23
C ARG A 63 -6.33 -33.23 -24.20
N GLY A 64 -6.84 -34.37 -23.80
CA GLY A 64 -6.02 -35.56 -23.56
C GLY A 64 -5.02 -35.31 -22.43
N ASN A 65 -3.74 -35.55 -22.66
CA ASN A 65 -2.67 -35.34 -21.69
C ASN A 65 -2.11 -33.91 -21.70
N ASP A 66 -2.58 -33.04 -22.61
CA ASP A 66 -2.10 -31.68 -22.75
C ASP A 66 -3.01 -30.69 -22.02
N ALA A 67 -2.40 -29.71 -21.36
CA ALA A 67 -3.09 -28.61 -20.69
C ALA A 67 -2.62 -27.26 -21.23
N LYS A 68 -3.56 -26.41 -21.64
CA LYS A 68 -3.30 -25.00 -22.00
C LYS A 68 -3.87 -24.09 -20.95
N ARG A 69 -3.06 -23.15 -20.47
CA ARG A 69 -3.46 -22.17 -19.45
C ARG A 69 -3.66 -20.80 -20.08
N LEU A 70 -4.76 -20.16 -19.73
CA LEU A 70 -5.13 -18.82 -20.17
C LEU A 70 -5.37 -17.93 -18.95
N ALA A 71 -5.16 -16.61 -19.10
CA ALA A 71 -5.50 -15.65 -18.09
C ALA A 71 -7.04 -15.53 -17.98
N GLY A 72 -7.55 -15.58 -16.77
CA GLY A 72 -8.96 -15.38 -16.46
C GLY A 72 -9.21 -13.99 -15.85
N VAL A 73 -10.17 -13.88 -14.94
CA VAL A 73 -10.59 -12.63 -14.32
C VAL A 73 -9.51 -12.12 -13.37
N ALA A 74 -9.27 -10.80 -13.44
CA ALA A 74 -8.39 -10.11 -12.51
C ALA A 74 -9.12 -9.82 -11.18
N SER A 75 -8.42 -10.03 -10.05
CA SER A 75 -8.85 -9.65 -8.72
C SER A 75 -7.83 -8.69 -8.13
N PHE A 76 -8.30 -7.54 -7.67
CA PHE A 76 -7.47 -6.55 -6.99
C PHE A 76 -7.57 -6.77 -5.49
N GLN A 77 -6.43 -6.79 -4.85
CA GLN A 77 -6.32 -7.05 -3.41
C GLN A 77 -5.71 -5.82 -2.74
N GLY A 78 -6.42 -5.34 -1.74
CA GLY A 78 -5.91 -4.34 -0.82
C GLY A 78 -4.97 -4.97 0.21
N GLY A 79 -4.95 -4.40 1.39
CA GLY A 79 -4.11 -4.89 2.48
C GLY A 79 -4.42 -4.17 3.78
N SER A 80 -3.52 -4.29 4.73
CA SER A 80 -3.66 -3.66 6.03
C SER A 80 -2.82 -2.37 6.10
N ILE A 81 -3.39 -1.36 6.74
CA ILE A 81 -2.68 -0.18 7.23
C ILE A 81 -2.67 -0.26 8.75
N THR A 82 -1.50 -0.06 9.35
CA THR A 82 -1.34 -0.04 10.80
C THR A 82 -0.82 1.33 11.23
N ILE A 83 -1.50 1.94 12.17
CA ILE A 83 -1.11 3.23 12.76
C ILE A 83 -0.77 3.06 14.24
N LEU A 84 0.03 3.99 14.77
CA LEU A 84 0.18 4.15 16.21
C LEU A 84 -1.05 4.89 16.77
N ASP A 85 -1.58 4.39 17.88
CA ASP A 85 -2.64 5.07 18.62
C ASP A 85 -2.00 6.13 19.53
N THR A 86 -2.18 7.40 19.17
CA THR A 86 -1.62 8.53 19.91
C THR A 86 -2.62 9.05 20.96
N LEU A 87 -2.13 9.79 21.96
CA LEU A 87 -2.99 10.38 22.97
C LEU A 87 -3.84 11.57 22.45
N SER A 88 -3.51 12.09 21.27
CA SER A 88 -4.27 13.17 20.61
C SER A 88 -5.65 12.72 20.13
N ARG A 89 -5.83 11.43 19.85
CA ARG A 89 -7.03 10.78 19.33
C ARG A 89 -7.39 11.12 17.89
N GLU A 90 -6.86 12.17 17.32
CA GLU A 90 -7.26 12.67 15.99
C GLU A 90 -7.15 11.57 14.92
N GLU A 91 -6.07 10.80 14.94
CA GLU A 91 -5.83 9.75 13.94
C GLU A 91 -6.79 8.57 14.08
N TYR A 92 -7.14 8.23 15.34
CA TYR A 92 -8.11 7.18 15.61
C TYR A 92 -9.50 7.58 15.15
N ASP A 93 -9.92 8.80 15.54
CA ASP A 93 -11.25 9.32 15.25
C ASP A 93 -11.47 9.45 13.73
N VAL A 94 -10.48 9.92 12.98
CA VAL A 94 -10.54 10.02 11.51
C VAL A 94 -10.77 8.66 10.86
N LEU A 95 -10.08 7.61 11.31
CA LEU A 95 -10.28 6.27 10.76
C LEU A 95 -11.62 5.66 11.20
N ALA A 96 -12.04 5.92 12.43
CA ALA A 96 -13.33 5.46 12.95
C ALA A 96 -14.50 6.12 12.20
N ASP A 97 -14.40 7.43 11.94
CA ASP A 97 -15.40 8.18 11.17
C ASP A 97 -15.47 7.69 9.71
N TRP A 98 -14.33 7.41 9.11
CA TRP A 98 -14.30 6.81 7.77
C TRP A 98 -14.99 5.44 7.75
N PHE A 99 -14.72 4.59 8.74
CA PHE A 99 -15.38 3.30 8.87
C PHE A 99 -16.88 3.45 9.14
N ALA A 100 -17.28 4.38 10.00
CA ALA A 100 -18.68 4.68 10.29
C ALA A 100 -19.45 5.16 9.05
N GLY A 101 -18.79 5.91 8.16
CA GLY A 101 -19.33 6.27 6.85
C GLY A 101 -19.62 5.06 5.93
N THR A 102 -18.92 3.95 6.15
CA THR A 102 -19.19 2.69 5.42
C THR A 102 -20.35 1.90 6.02
N TYR A 103 -20.38 1.78 7.34
CA TYR A 103 -21.40 1.00 8.06
C TYR A 103 -21.75 1.64 9.39
N ASP A 104 -23.00 1.93 9.58
CA ASP A 104 -23.55 2.42 10.84
C ASP A 104 -24.08 1.25 11.69
N PRO A 105 -23.46 0.95 12.83
CA PRO A 105 -23.89 -0.17 13.68
C PRO A 105 -25.21 0.09 14.41
N GLU A 106 -25.65 1.34 14.57
CA GLU A 106 -26.91 1.66 15.26
C GLU A 106 -28.11 1.42 14.36
N THR A 107 -28.02 1.81 13.11
CA THR A 107 -29.11 1.68 12.13
C THR A 107 -28.98 0.44 11.26
N GLY A 108 -27.80 -0.18 11.18
CA GLY A 108 -27.47 -1.27 10.26
C GLY A 108 -27.39 -0.82 8.80
N ALA A 109 -27.33 0.49 8.54
CA ALA A 109 -27.26 1.04 7.20
C ALA A 109 -25.84 0.97 6.63
N ILE A 110 -25.76 0.77 5.31
CA ILE A 110 -24.51 0.90 4.54
C ILE A 110 -24.56 2.23 3.80
N GLY A 111 -23.48 3.00 3.91
CA GLY A 111 -23.32 4.29 3.23
C GLY A 111 -23.22 4.16 1.71
N LEU A 112 -23.29 5.29 1.02
CA LEU A 112 -23.13 5.33 -0.43
C LEU A 112 -21.67 5.11 -0.83
N ALA A 113 -21.43 4.28 -1.84
CA ALA A 113 -20.08 3.99 -2.32
C ALA A 113 -19.31 5.26 -2.77
N SER A 114 -20.01 6.27 -3.26
CA SER A 114 -19.43 7.57 -3.62
C SER A 114 -18.95 8.39 -2.41
N GLU A 115 -19.41 8.08 -1.21
CA GLU A 115 -19.07 8.82 -0.01
C GLU A 115 -17.94 8.15 0.78
N TYR A 116 -18.01 6.81 0.95
CA TYR A 116 -17.00 6.10 1.72
C TYR A 116 -15.79 5.64 0.93
N LYS A 117 -15.89 5.48 -0.41
CA LYS A 117 -14.74 5.14 -1.23
C LYS A 117 -13.87 6.36 -1.49
N LYS A 118 -12.61 6.26 -1.12
CA LYS A 118 -11.62 7.32 -1.27
C LYS A 118 -10.53 6.93 -2.27
N LYS A 119 -9.85 7.92 -2.80
CA LYS A 119 -8.64 7.71 -3.59
C LYS A 119 -7.42 7.99 -2.72
N GLY A 120 -6.35 7.25 -2.93
CA GLY A 120 -5.14 7.47 -2.16
C GLY A 120 -3.88 7.27 -2.98
N PHE A 121 -2.78 7.69 -2.40
CA PHE A 121 -1.44 7.60 -2.97
C PHE A 121 -0.47 7.02 -1.94
N ILE A 122 0.30 6.05 -2.35
CA ILE A 122 1.40 5.52 -1.55
C ILE A 122 2.69 5.92 -2.24
N THR A 123 3.47 6.79 -1.62
CA THR A 123 4.72 7.32 -2.16
C THR A 123 5.89 6.68 -1.43
N GLU A 124 6.77 6.04 -2.18
CA GLU A 124 8.04 5.53 -1.70
C GLU A 124 9.16 6.46 -2.15
N PHE A 125 10.15 6.70 -1.30
CA PHE A 125 11.28 7.57 -1.61
C PHE A 125 12.61 6.98 -1.14
N ALA A 126 13.71 7.45 -1.71
CA ALA A 126 15.04 7.11 -1.25
C ALA A 126 15.38 7.85 0.06
N ALA A 127 16.45 7.44 0.73
CA ALA A 127 16.86 8.02 2.02
C ALA A 127 17.20 9.52 1.93
N ASP A 128 17.57 10.01 0.75
CA ASP A 128 17.86 11.41 0.44
C ASP A 128 16.62 12.22 -0.04
N GLY A 129 15.43 11.60 -0.03
CA GLY A 129 14.18 12.19 -0.52
C GLY A 129 14.03 12.21 -2.04
N ARG A 130 15.03 11.72 -2.79
CA ARG A 130 15.00 11.61 -4.25
C ARG A 130 14.39 10.30 -4.72
N TYR A 131 14.28 10.12 -6.03
CA TYR A 131 13.81 8.88 -6.67
C TYR A 131 12.45 8.44 -6.14
N GLN A 132 11.51 9.38 -6.07
CA GLN A 132 10.16 9.12 -5.58
C GLN A 132 9.38 8.28 -6.57
N ARG A 133 8.58 7.37 -6.02
CA ARG A 133 7.69 6.49 -6.77
C ARG A 133 6.33 6.47 -6.09
N ARG A 134 5.28 6.81 -6.84
CA ARG A 134 3.92 6.94 -6.33
C ARG A 134 3.01 5.86 -6.91
N TRP A 135 2.35 5.16 -6.04
CA TRP A 135 1.29 4.22 -6.37
C TRP A 135 -0.06 4.88 -6.17
N THR A 136 -0.87 4.94 -7.23
CA THR A 136 -2.25 5.43 -7.14
C THR A 136 -3.16 4.27 -6.78
N VAL A 137 -3.98 4.45 -5.76
CA VAL A 137 -4.93 3.44 -5.27
C VAL A 137 -6.33 4.03 -5.36
N ASN A 138 -7.19 3.40 -6.15
CA ASN A 138 -8.56 3.86 -6.36
C ASN A 138 -9.55 3.11 -5.48
N GLY A 139 -10.61 3.79 -5.07
CA GLY A 139 -11.74 3.19 -4.38
C GLY A 139 -11.38 2.46 -3.10
N MET A 140 -10.47 3.05 -2.31
CA MET A 140 -10.09 2.55 -0.99
C MET A 140 -11.25 2.66 -0.02
N TRP A 141 -11.53 1.62 0.74
CA TRP A 141 -12.49 1.64 1.83
C TRP A 141 -12.13 0.62 2.90
N ILE A 142 -12.51 0.90 4.15
CA ILE A 142 -12.20 0.04 5.29
C ILE A 142 -13.22 -1.09 5.36
N SER A 143 -12.75 -2.33 5.20
CA SER A 143 -13.59 -3.54 5.36
C SER A 143 -13.56 -4.09 6.77
N GLU A 144 -12.51 -3.80 7.54
CA GLU A 144 -12.35 -4.26 8.91
C GLU A 144 -11.59 -3.21 9.72
N PHE A 145 -12.07 -2.90 10.91
CA PHE A 145 -11.47 -1.96 11.84
C PHE A 145 -11.10 -2.69 13.13
N GLN A 146 -9.81 -2.71 13.46
CA GLN A 146 -9.27 -3.38 14.64
C GLN A 146 -8.63 -2.35 15.58
N PRO A 147 -9.29 -1.98 16.67
CA PRO A 147 -8.80 -0.96 17.60
C PRO A 147 -7.59 -1.39 18.45
N GLY A 148 -7.07 -2.58 18.19
CA GLY A 148 -5.93 -3.14 18.91
C GLY A 148 -6.31 -3.89 20.19
N ALA A 149 -5.31 -4.53 20.80
CA ALA A 149 -5.46 -5.25 22.06
C ALA A 149 -4.91 -4.44 23.23
N LEU A 150 -5.44 -4.67 24.43
CA LEU A 150 -4.93 -4.11 25.67
C LEU A 150 -4.33 -5.23 26.50
N ASP A 151 -3.08 -5.04 26.96
CA ASP A 151 -2.37 -5.97 27.83
C ASP A 151 -1.77 -5.20 29.02
N ALA A 152 -2.23 -5.53 30.22
CA ALA A 152 -1.79 -4.87 31.45
C ALA A 152 -0.34 -5.23 31.84
N SER A 153 0.22 -6.30 31.29
CA SER A 153 1.60 -6.77 31.54
C SER A 153 2.60 -6.26 30.50
N GLY A 154 2.11 -5.77 29.36
CA GLY A 154 2.92 -5.27 28.26
C GLY A 154 3.29 -3.79 28.43
N SER A 155 4.39 -3.38 27.81
CA SER A 155 4.81 -1.97 27.67
C SER A 155 4.90 -1.53 26.22
N ASP A 156 4.26 -2.27 25.32
CA ASP A 156 4.27 -1.99 23.88
C ASP A 156 3.34 -0.83 23.54
N MET A 157 3.67 -0.12 22.46
CA MET A 157 2.82 0.95 21.96
C MET A 157 1.54 0.34 21.35
N LYS A 158 0.39 0.92 21.69
CA LYS A 158 -0.88 0.50 21.13
C LYS A 158 -0.93 0.83 19.64
N GLN A 159 -1.41 -0.12 18.85
CA GLN A 159 -1.55 0.00 17.42
C GLN A 159 -2.99 -0.25 17.02
N VAL A 160 -3.45 0.48 16.02
CA VAL A 160 -4.75 0.29 15.38
C VAL A 160 -4.49 -0.23 13.97
N ALA A 161 -5.16 -1.28 13.58
CA ALA A 161 -5.05 -1.84 12.26
C ALA A 161 -6.39 -1.74 11.52
N VAL A 162 -6.33 -1.35 10.24
CA VAL A 162 -7.47 -1.33 9.35
C VAL A 162 -7.18 -2.17 8.11
N THR A 163 -8.14 -2.97 7.70
CA THR A 163 -8.06 -3.72 6.45
C THR A 163 -8.74 -2.92 5.35
N ILE A 164 -7.99 -2.57 4.33
CA ILE A 164 -8.44 -1.77 3.19
C ILE A 164 -8.74 -2.69 2.00
N GLN A 165 -9.90 -2.47 1.39
CA GLN A 165 -10.22 -3.03 0.08
C GLN A 165 -10.05 -1.93 -0.98
N ILE A 166 -9.76 -2.34 -2.22
CA ILE A 166 -9.50 -1.41 -3.32
C ILE A 166 -10.25 -1.80 -4.59
N ASP A 167 -10.55 -0.80 -5.39
CA ASP A 167 -11.03 -0.98 -6.77
C ASP A 167 -9.83 -1.15 -7.74
N PRO A 168 -10.08 -1.50 -9.02
CA PRO A 168 -9.04 -1.57 -10.02
C PRO A 168 -8.16 -0.32 -10.04
N SER A 169 -6.87 -0.53 -9.82
CA SER A 169 -5.88 0.53 -9.66
C SER A 169 -4.72 0.32 -10.62
N PRO A 170 -4.02 1.38 -11.06
CA PRO A 170 -2.84 1.24 -11.89
C PRO A 170 -1.77 0.40 -11.19
N MET A 171 -1.23 -0.61 -11.89
CA MET A 171 -0.18 -1.47 -11.37
C MET A 171 1.22 -0.94 -11.65
N LYS A 172 1.32 0.12 -12.45
CA LYS A 172 2.57 0.84 -12.66
C LYS A 172 2.59 2.08 -11.77
N PRO A 173 3.67 2.31 -11.04
CA PRO A 173 3.82 3.55 -10.28
C PRO A 173 4.17 4.71 -11.21
N SER A 174 3.76 5.91 -10.85
CA SER A 174 4.28 7.14 -11.42
C SER A 174 5.61 7.51 -10.80
N TYR A 175 6.50 8.12 -11.56
CA TYR A 175 7.82 8.56 -11.11
C TYR A 175 7.87 10.08 -11.08
N TYR A 176 8.49 10.62 -10.03
CA TYR A 176 8.70 12.06 -9.94
C TYR A 176 9.94 12.46 -10.74
N ASP A 177 9.78 13.41 -11.66
CA ASP A 177 10.90 14.03 -12.39
C ASP A 177 11.29 15.33 -11.68
N GLU A 178 12.48 15.36 -11.11
CA GLU A 178 13.01 16.54 -10.40
C GLU A 178 13.23 17.73 -11.34
N ASN A 179 13.42 17.50 -12.64
CA ASN A 179 13.68 18.58 -13.61
C ASN A 179 12.38 19.32 -13.97
N ASP A 180 11.28 18.60 -14.10
CA ASP A 180 9.98 19.17 -14.50
C ASP A 180 9.06 19.43 -13.31
N GLY A 181 9.38 18.91 -12.12
CA GLY A 181 8.55 19.01 -10.92
C GLY A 181 7.21 18.27 -11.02
N ASN A 182 7.09 17.35 -11.96
CA ASN A 182 5.85 16.64 -12.27
C ASN A 182 5.98 15.13 -12.09
N TRP A 183 4.82 14.47 -11.90
CA TRP A 183 4.71 13.02 -11.90
C TRP A 183 4.48 12.51 -13.33
N SER A 184 5.32 11.61 -13.81
CA SER A 184 5.16 10.96 -15.11
C SER A 184 4.61 9.55 -14.96
N ASP A 185 3.56 9.25 -15.71
CA ASP A 185 3.02 7.90 -15.88
C ASP A 185 3.77 7.23 -17.05
N ASN A 186 4.57 6.21 -16.77
CA ASN A 186 5.28 5.42 -17.79
C ASN A 186 4.43 4.23 -18.29
#